data_e7fe2692fdafbdf5e5c903c2e4e8970d
#
_entry.id   e7fe2692fdafbdf5e5c903c2e4e8970d
#
_cell.length_a   1.000
_cell.length_b   1.000
_cell.length_c   1.000
_cell.angle_alpha   90.00
_cell.angle_beta   90.00
_cell.angle_gamma   90.00
#
_symmetry.space_group_name_H-M   'P 1'
#
loop_
_entity.id
_entity.type
_entity.pdbx_description
1 polymer ?
#
loop_
_entity_poly.entity_id
_entity_poly.type
_entity_poly.pdbx_seq_one_letter_code
_entity_poly.pdbx_strand_id
1 'polypeptide(L)'
;AAAAVCSHSVRVIDQSVTQGVSTELRALQQTSDEDVQNLQSQLVELQSARQALDDNLASAKSTWESAEEPALGGGAASSVAKYLLIGFLLGGVLACGVVVVKFLLDGMVYSASELNRSTGLPVLGALASDRTKKAGKLDAKLYQMEGRPDGSADAEMLCLMAQTIRSRAPEAKNILVTGDLPADQLEALAAALQATEPLRGQSVTAAESILKAAATVPHVVAADAIVLAADCTVTRTDAVREQNEKIVRLGKQILGCIVYE
;
A
#
# COMPACT_ATOMS: atom_id res chain seq x y z
N ALA A 1 38.80 -36.12 -35.51
CA ALA A 1 38.90 -35.80 -34.09
C ALA A 1 38.27 -34.42 -33.78
N ALA A 2 38.47 -33.38 -34.60
CA ALA A 2 37.88 -32.06 -34.41
C ALA A 2 36.35 -32.03 -34.56
N ALA A 3 35.79 -32.83 -35.49
CA ALA A 3 34.34 -32.90 -35.68
C ALA A 3 33.60 -33.57 -34.50
N ALA A 4 34.24 -34.51 -33.80
CA ALA A 4 33.66 -35.14 -32.60
C ALA A 4 33.62 -34.21 -31.37
N VAL A 5 34.62 -33.32 -31.23
CA VAL A 5 34.67 -32.32 -30.15
C VAL A 5 33.59 -31.23 -30.34
N CYS A 6 33.40 -30.78 -31.60
CA CYS A 6 32.34 -29.81 -31.90
C CYS A 6 30.93 -30.38 -31.67
N SER A 7 30.68 -31.64 -32.01
CA SER A 7 29.36 -32.25 -31.79
C SER A 7 29.04 -32.46 -30.31
N HIS A 8 30.05 -32.70 -29.46
CA HIS A 8 29.85 -32.86 -28.03
C HIS A 8 29.58 -31.51 -27.31
N SER A 9 30.26 -30.44 -27.72
CA SER A 9 30.04 -29.11 -27.15
C SER A 9 28.65 -28.55 -27.54
N VAL A 10 28.19 -28.80 -28.77
CA VAL A 10 26.85 -28.40 -29.21
C VAL A 10 25.75 -29.16 -28.44
N ARG A 11 25.93 -30.46 -28.18
CA ARG A 11 24.98 -31.24 -27.37
C ARG A 11 24.89 -30.78 -25.94
N VAL A 12 26.01 -30.39 -25.31
CA VAL A 12 26.02 -29.90 -23.92
C VAL A 12 25.33 -28.54 -23.81
N ILE A 13 25.55 -27.66 -24.80
CA ILE A 13 24.90 -26.32 -24.80
C ILE A 13 23.39 -26.49 -25.05
N ASP A 14 22.97 -27.34 -25.98
CA ASP A 14 21.56 -27.58 -26.26
C ASP A 14 20.85 -28.23 -25.08
N GLN A 15 21.49 -29.12 -24.35
CA GLN A 15 20.95 -29.79 -23.18
C GLN A 15 20.84 -28.83 -21.96
N SER A 16 21.78 -27.91 -21.83
CA SER A 16 21.74 -26.90 -20.75
C SER A 16 20.66 -25.83 -20.97
N VAL A 17 20.48 -25.41 -22.23
CA VAL A 17 19.42 -24.45 -22.61
C VAL A 17 18.04 -25.07 -22.45
N THR A 18 17.84 -26.32 -22.91
CA THR A 18 16.53 -26.99 -22.76
C THR A 18 16.20 -27.31 -21.30
N GLN A 19 17.16 -27.60 -20.44
CA GLN A 19 16.92 -27.79 -19.01
C GLN A 19 16.59 -26.48 -18.31
N GLY A 20 17.25 -25.37 -18.65
CA GLY A 20 16.95 -24.06 -18.10
C GLY A 20 15.54 -23.63 -18.46
N VAL A 21 15.16 -23.70 -19.72
CA VAL A 21 13.80 -23.37 -20.19
C VAL A 21 12.74 -24.25 -19.55
N SER A 22 13.01 -25.55 -19.35
CA SER A 22 12.06 -26.45 -18.71
C SER A 22 11.86 -26.21 -17.23
N THR A 23 12.87 -25.69 -16.51
CA THR A 23 12.76 -25.33 -15.12
C THR A 23 12.00 -24.01 -14.92
N GLU A 24 12.23 -23.02 -15.78
CA GLU A 24 11.47 -21.77 -15.78
C GLU A 24 9.99 -22.00 -16.13
N LEU A 25 9.70 -22.82 -17.14
CA LEU A 25 8.34 -23.18 -17.50
C LEU A 25 7.62 -23.94 -16.37
N ARG A 26 8.32 -24.82 -15.67
CA ARG A 26 7.74 -25.52 -14.50
C ARG A 26 7.48 -24.58 -13.34
N ALA A 27 8.39 -23.63 -13.08
CA ALA A 27 8.18 -22.62 -12.05
C ALA A 27 6.98 -21.72 -12.37
N LEU A 28 6.86 -21.26 -13.63
CA LEU A 28 5.70 -20.50 -14.09
C LEU A 28 4.39 -21.29 -14.02
N GLN A 29 4.44 -22.57 -14.35
CA GLN A 29 3.29 -23.47 -14.25
C GLN A 29 2.86 -23.66 -12.80
N GLN A 30 3.82 -23.86 -11.90
CA GLN A 30 3.55 -23.99 -10.46
C GLN A 30 2.96 -22.71 -9.86
N THR A 31 3.50 -21.54 -10.22
CA THR A 31 2.93 -20.25 -9.79
C THR A 31 1.51 -20.05 -10.34
N SER A 32 1.27 -20.41 -11.61
CA SER A 32 -0.06 -20.34 -12.21
C SER A 32 -1.05 -21.30 -11.53
N ASP A 33 -0.62 -22.51 -11.18
CA ASP A 33 -1.47 -23.48 -10.47
C ASP A 33 -1.80 -23.01 -9.05
N GLU A 34 -0.84 -22.39 -8.35
CA GLU A 34 -1.05 -21.76 -7.04
C GLU A 34 -2.04 -20.59 -7.13
N ASP A 35 -1.92 -19.74 -8.15
CA ASP A 35 -2.84 -18.62 -8.40
C ASP A 35 -4.26 -19.14 -8.72
N VAL A 36 -4.38 -20.18 -9.53
CA VAL A 36 -5.67 -20.81 -9.84
C VAL A 36 -6.32 -21.40 -8.58
N GLN A 37 -5.55 -22.08 -7.73
CA GLN A 37 -6.08 -22.60 -6.46
C GLN A 37 -6.51 -21.49 -5.52
N ASN A 38 -5.75 -20.40 -5.45
CA ASN A 38 -6.10 -19.24 -4.63
C ASN A 38 -7.39 -18.56 -5.14
N LEU A 39 -7.52 -18.38 -6.46
CA LEU A 39 -8.73 -17.85 -7.07
C LEU A 39 -9.94 -18.78 -6.86
N GLN A 40 -9.74 -20.09 -6.93
CA GLN A 40 -10.80 -21.06 -6.63
C GLN A 40 -11.24 -20.99 -5.18
N SER A 41 -10.32 -20.85 -4.23
CA SER A 41 -10.67 -20.70 -2.81
C SER A 41 -11.43 -19.40 -2.55
N GLN A 42 -11.05 -18.30 -3.18
CA GLN A 42 -11.78 -17.03 -3.12
C GLN A 42 -13.18 -17.12 -3.73
N LEU A 43 -13.32 -17.85 -4.84
CA LEU A 43 -14.66 -18.10 -5.43
C LEU A 43 -15.57 -18.89 -4.50
N VAL A 44 -15.05 -19.92 -3.83
CA VAL A 44 -15.82 -20.69 -2.85
C VAL A 44 -16.22 -19.83 -1.65
N GLU A 45 -15.30 -18.98 -1.17
CA GLU A 45 -15.59 -18.04 -0.07
C GLU A 45 -16.66 -17.01 -0.47
N LEU A 46 -16.55 -16.43 -1.67
CA LEU A 46 -17.56 -15.51 -2.20
C LEU A 46 -18.93 -16.20 -2.41
N GLN A 47 -18.94 -17.45 -2.86
CA GLN A 47 -20.18 -18.21 -2.99
C GLN A 47 -20.82 -18.48 -1.63
N SER A 48 -20.02 -18.84 -0.61
CA SER A 48 -20.53 -19.05 0.75
C SER A 48 -21.06 -17.76 1.38
N ALA A 49 -20.37 -16.64 1.17
CA ALA A 49 -20.82 -15.32 1.61
C ALA A 49 -22.13 -14.89 0.92
N ARG A 50 -22.26 -15.17 -0.39
CA ARG A 50 -23.51 -14.94 -1.12
C ARG A 50 -24.67 -15.79 -0.58
N GLN A 51 -24.40 -17.05 -0.31
CA GLN A 51 -25.41 -17.94 0.24
C GLN A 51 -25.87 -17.52 1.63
N ALA A 52 -24.93 -17.08 2.49
CA ALA A 52 -25.26 -16.53 3.80
C ALA A 52 -26.08 -15.22 3.70
N LEU A 53 -25.81 -14.39 2.68
CA LEU A 53 -26.60 -13.20 2.39
C LEU A 53 -28.02 -13.55 1.92
N ASP A 54 -28.16 -14.52 1.03
CA ASP A 54 -29.45 -14.97 0.54
C ASP A 54 -30.30 -15.60 1.67
N ASP A 55 -29.67 -16.38 2.57
CA ASP A 55 -30.32 -16.95 3.75
C ASP A 55 -30.79 -15.88 4.75
N ASN A 56 -29.94 -14.86 4.98
CA ASN A 56 -30.28 -13.70 5.80
C ASN A 56 -31.45 -12.90 5.19
N LEU A 57 -31.43 -12.72 3.87
CA LEU A 57 -32.48 -12.00 3.14
C LEU A 57 -33.80 -12.78 3.18
N ALA A 58 -33.73 -14.11 3.05
CA ALA A 58 -34.92 -14.98 3.18
C ALA A 58 -35.48 -14.93 4.60
N SER A 59 -34.65 -14.97 5.64
CA SER A 59 -35.04 -14.84 7.02
C SER A 59 -35.63 -13.46 7.36
N ALA A 60 -35.03 -12.41 6.85
CA ALA A 60 -35.51 -11.03 6.98
C ALA A 60 -36.87 -10.86 6.28
N LYS A 61 -37.04 -11.47 5.09
CA LYS A 61 -38.29 -11.45 4.33
C LYS A 61 -39.40 -12.23 5.06
N SER A 62 -39.10 -13.42 5.60
CA SER A 62 -40.08 -14.19 6.39
C SER A 62 -40.48 -13.47 7.67
N THR A 63 -39.53 -12.78 8.33
CA THR A 63 -39.80 -11.94 9.50
C THR A 63 -40.69 -10.75 9.14
N TRP A 64 -40.47 -10.16 7.96
CA TRP A 64 -41.29 -9.07 7.44
C TRP A 64 -42.72 -9.56 7.09
N GLU A 65 -42.86 -10.69 6.40
CA GLU A 65 -44.14 -11.28 6.03
C GLU A 65 -44.96 -11.79 7.23
N SER A 66 -44.28 -12.21 8.32
CA SER A 66 -44.88 -12.63 9.57
C SER A 66 -45.18 -11.47 10.54
N ALA A 67 -44.71 -10.26 10.23
CA ALA A 67 -45.08 -9.07 10.99
C ALA A 67 -46.56 -8.73 10.70
N GLU A 68 -47.46 -9.15 11.56
CA GLU A 68 -48.89 -8.75 11.53
C GLU A 68 -48.97 -7.22 11.47
N GLU A 69 -49.89 -6.72 10.60
CA GLU A 69 -50.19 -5.28 10.58
C GLU A 69 -50.50 -4.81 12.02
N PRO A 70 -49.80 -3.76 12.50
CA PRO A 70 -50.03 -3.29 13.84
C PRO A 70 -51.45 -2.80 13.97
N ALA A 71 -52.26 -3.53 14.71
CA ALA A 71 -53.58 -3.09 15.11
C ALA A 71 -53.47 -1.74 15.82
N LEU A 72 -54.03 -0.70 15.21
CA LEU A 72 -54.07 0.68 15.73
C LEU A 72 -54.94 0.75 16.98
N GLY A 73 -54.49 0.16 18.07
CA GLY A 73 -55.24 0.11 19.33
C GLY A 73 -54.34 -0.29 20.50
N GLY A 74 -53.84 0.66 21.25
CA GLY A 74 -53.34 0.46 22.59
C GLY A 74 -51.95 -0.19 22.72
N GLY A 75 -50.90 0.52 22.46
CA GLY A 75 -49.51 0.05 22.66
C GLY A 75 -48.49 0.68 21.74
N ALA A 76 -48.85 1.80 21.14
CA ALA A 76 -48.02 2.46 20.09
C ALA A 76 -46.55 2.75 20.47
N ALA A 77 -46.27 2.97 21.75
CA ALA A 77 -44.91 3.28 22.19
C ALA A 77 -43.95 2.07 22.12
N SER A 78 -44.43 0.84 22.34
CA SER A 78 -43.59 -0.37 22.34
C SER A 78 -43.30 -0.89 20.92
N SER A 79 -44.29 -0.77 20.00
CA SER A 79 -44.10 -1.13 18.60
C SER A 79 -43.21 -0.14 17.85
N VAL A 80 -43.36 1.16 18.07
CA VAL A 80 -42.48 2.21 17.51
C VAL A 80 -41.04 2.01 17.98
N ALA A 81 -40.81 1.67 19.25
CA ALA A 81 -39.46 1.39 19.75
C ALA A 81 -38.81 0.17 19.06
N LYS A 82 -39.58 -0.89 18.79
CA LYS A 82 -39.11 -2.10 18.06
C LYS A 82 -38.72 -1.75 16.61
N TYR A 83 -39.56 -1.01 15.89
CA TYR A 83 -39.27 -0.62 14.51
C TYR A 83 -38.10 0.39 14.42
N LEU A 84 -37.95 1.29 15.39
CA LEU A 84 -36.78 2.18 15.52
C LEU A 84 -35.51 1.38 15.73
N LEU A 85 -35.53 0.37 16.58
CA LEU A 85 -34.36 -0.48 16.86
C LEU A 85 -33.98 -1.35 15.65
N ILE A 86 -34.94 -1.90 14.94
CA ILE A 86 -34.73 -2.66 13.70
C ILE A 86 -34.19 -1.73 12.61
N GLY A 87 -34.79 -0.54 12.43
CA GLY A 87 -34.36 0.46 11.47
C GLY A 87 -32.93 0.96 11.75
N PHE A 88 -32.58 1.16 13.03
CA PHE A 88 -31.25 1.53 13.45
C PHE A 88 -30.22 0.43 13.16
N LEU A 89 -30.54 -0.83 13.45
CA LEU A 89 -29.69 -1.98 13.15
C LEU A 89 -29.48 -2.13 11.63
N LEU A 90 -30.56 -2.11 10.85
CA LEU A 90 -30.47 -2.24 9.39
C LEU A 90 -29.71 -1.06 8.76
N GLY A 91 -30.01 0.15 9.21
CA GLY A 91 -29.30 1.38 8.77
C GLY A 91 -27.84 1.35 9.16
N GLY A 92 -27.50 0.86 10.36
CA GLY A 92 -26.13 0.70 10.82
C GLY A 92 -25.34 -0.30 9.96
N VAL A 93 -25.93 -1.45 9.66
CA VAL A 93 -25.28 -2.47 8.80
C VAL A 93 -25.07 -1.93 7.38
N LEU A 94 -26.07 -1.24 6.81
CA LEU A 94 -25.91 -0.60 5.49
C LEU A 94 -24.82 0.48 5.49
N ALA A 95 -24.80 1.33 6.50
CA ALA A 95 -23.78 2.37 6.63
C ALA A 95 -22.37 1.77 6.76
N CYS A 96 -22.21 0.74 7.61
CA CYS A 96 -20.95 0.00 7.72
C CYS A 96 -20.56 -0.65 6.39
N GLY A 97 -21.50 -1.26 5.68
CA GLY A 97 -21.26 -1.85 4.35
C GLY A 97 -20.73 -0.83 3.34
N VAL A 98 -21.34 0.35 3.27
CA VAL A 98 -20.89 1.44 2.39
C VAL A 98 -19.48 1.91 2.77
N VAL A 99 -19.19 2.04 4.06
CA VAL A 99 -17.86 2.43 4.54
C VAL A 99 -16.81 1.39 4.16
N VAL A 100 -17.11 0.09 4.36
CA VAL A 100 -16.19 -1.00 4.01
C VAL A 100 -15.94 -1.04 2.48
N VAL A 101 -17.00 -0.93 1.68
CA VAL A 101 -16.86 -0.90 0.22
C VAL A 101 -16.02 0.30 -0.22
N LYS A 102 -16.28 1.48 0.34
CA LYS A 102 -15.48 2.68 0.07
C LYS A 102 -14.01 2.45 0.44
N PHE A 103 -13.75 1.90 1.62
CA PHE A 103 -12.40 1.61 2.11
C PHE A 103 -11.65 0.64 1.17
N LEU A 104 -12.31 -0.42 0.68
CA LEU A 104 -11.73 -1.39 -0.24
C LEU A 104 -11.46 -0.81 -1.64
N LEU A 105 -12.28 0.15 -2.09
CA LEU A 105 -12.15 0.76 -3.41
C LEU A 105 -11.20 1.96 -3.44
N ASP A 106 -10.90 2.57 -2.29
CA ASP A 106 -10.10 3.81 -2.22
C ASP A 106 -8.64 3.60 -2.65
N GLY A 107 -8.10 2.38 -2.48
CA GLY A 107 -6.72 2.04 -2.88
C GLY A 107 -5.66 2.93 -2.24
N MET A 108 -5.97 3.53 -1.08
CA MET A 108 -5.05 4.39 -0.33
C MET A 108 -4.04 3.55 0.44
N VAL A 109 -2.89 4.12 0.70
CA VAL A 109 -1.89 3.54 1.60
C VAL A 109 -2.33 3.79 3.04
N TYR A 110 -2.55 2.72 3.81
CA TYR A 110 -2.96 2.84 5.21
C TYR A 110 -1.82 2.60 6.20
N SER A 111 -0.77 1.89 5.77
CA SER A 111 0.40 1.64 6.60
C SER A 111 1.66 1.43 5.78
N ALA A 112 2.81 1.64 6.42
CA ALA A 112 4.12 1.37 5.83
C ALA A 112 4.30 -0.10 5.41
N SER A 113 3.75 -1.04 6.17
CA SER A 113 3.81 -2.47 5.88
C SER A 113 3.01 -2.85 4.64
N GLU A 114 1.85 -2.23 4.43
CA GLU A 114 1.02 -2.42 3.25
C GLU A 114 1.70 -1.86 2.00
N LEU A 115 2.31 -0.67 2.10
CA LEU A 115 3.06 -0.07 1.00
C LEU A 115 4.21 -0.98 0.55
N ASN A 116 4.98 -1.52 1.48
CA ASN A 116 6.06 -2.46 1.15
C ASN A 116 5.52 -3.71 0.43
N ARG A 117 4.42 -4.28 0.92
CA ARG A 117 3.82 -5.50 0.34
C ARG A 117 3.25 -5.26 -1.05
N SER A 118 2.62 -4.11 -1.28
CA SER A 118 1.93 -3.79 -2.54
C SER A 118 2.85 -3.26 -3.64
N THR A 119 3.93 -2.55 -3.28
CA THR A 119 4.86 -1.93 -4.24
C THR A 119 6.20 -2.65 -4.35
N GLY A 120 6.54 -3.51 -3.39
CA GLY A 120 7.85 -4.16 -3.27
C GLY A 120 8.98 -3.20 -2.88
N LEU A 121 8.67 -1.93 -2.60
CA LEU A 121 9.66 -0.94 -2.19
C LEU A 121 9.97 -1.08 -0.70
N PRO A 122 11.24 -1.13 -0.30
CA PRO A 122 11.58 -1.18 1.11
C PRO A 122 11.22 0.14 1.78
N VAL A 123 10.54 0.06 2.92
CA VAL A 123 10.27 1.23 3.76
C VAL A 123 11.54 1.56 4.56
N LEU A 124 12.01 2.80 4.42
CA LEU A 124 13.18 3.30 5.15
C LEU A 124 12.82 3.70 6.58
N GLY A 125 11.60 4.16 6.79
CA GLY A 125 11.05 4.50 8.08
C GLY A 125 9.70 5.20 7.97
N ALA A 126 9.03 5.33 9.12
CA ALA A 126 7.77 6.05 9.25
C ALA A 126 7.97 7.31 10.13
N LEU A 127 7.38 8.42 9.71
CA LEU A 127 7.37 9.70 10.42
C LEU A 127 5.95 10.06 10.81
N ALA A 128 5.79 10.82 11.89
CA ALA A 128 4.48 11.31 12.29
C ALA A 128 3.94 12.32 11.27
N SER A 129 2.74 12.06 10.77
CA SER A 129 2.03 12.99 9.89
C SER A 129 1.58 14.24 10.66
N ASP A 130 1.37 15.33 9.93
CA ASP A 130 0.82 16.57 10.49
C ASP A 130 -0.56 16.37 11.14
N ARG A 131 -1.33 15.40 10.67
CA ARG A 131 -2.62 15.02 11.25
C ARG A 131 -2.44 14.34 12.58
N THR A 132 -1.48 13.43 12.70
CA THR A 132 -1.17 12.72 13.94
C THR A 132 -0.66 13.70 15.00
N LYS A 133 0.22 14.64 14.61
CA LYS A 133 0.76 15.68 15.50
C LYS A 133 -0.31 16.66 16.02
N LYS A 134 -1.36 16.93 15.23
CA LYS A 134 -2.46 17.85 15.56
C LYS A 134 -3.71 17.13 16.07
N ALA A 135 -3.64 15.83 16.33
CA ALA A 135 -4.76 15.01 16.75
C ALA A 135 -5.37 15.46 18.10
N GLY A 136 -6.68 15.35 18.20
CA GLY A 136 -7.39 15.53 19.46
C GLY A 136 -7.05 14.43 20.47
N LYS A 137 -7.37 14.64 21.77
CA LYS A 137 -7.04 13.68 22.83
C LYS A 137 -7.56 12.26 22.60
N LEU A 138 -8.74 12.11 21.99
CA LEU A 138 -9.31 10.80 21.65
C LEU A 138 -8.59 10.16 20.46
N ASP A 139 -8.34 10.94 19.42
CA ASP A 139 -7.64 10.46 18.20
C ASP A 139 -6.19 10.11 18.53
N ALA A 140 -5.51 10.91 19.36
CA ALA A 140 -4.15 10.61 19.82
C ALA A 140 -4.09 9.27 20.57
N LYS A 141 -5.10 8.95 21.39
CA LYS A 141 -5.17 7.67 22.08
C LYS A 141 -5.43 6.49 21.12
N LEU A 142 -6.27 6.70 20.10
CA LEU A 142 -6.49 5.71 19.04
C LEU A 142 -5.23 5.48 18.23
N TYR A 143 -4.54 6.52 17.80
CA TYR A 143 -3.27 6.41 17.06
C TYR A 143 -2.19 5.71 17.87
N GLN A 144 -2.10 5.96 19.17
CA GLN A 144 -1.20 5.25 20.07
C GLN A 144 -1.55 3.74 20.15
N MET A 145 -2.84 3.38 20.18
CA MET A 145 -3.28 1.98 20.13
C MET A 145 -2.99 1.31 18.79
N GLU A 146 -3.01 2.05 17.69
CA GLU A 146 -2.65 1.61 16.35
C GLU A 146 -1.12 1.53 16.16
N GLY A 147 -0.32 2.02 17.10
CA GLY A 147 1.14 2.02 17.01
C GLY A 147 1.71 3.04 16.04
N ARG A 148 0.94 4.10 15.73
CA ARG A 148 1.42 5.18 14.84
C ARG A 148 2.45 6.06 15.55
N PRO A 149 3.46 6.57 14.82
CA PRO A 149 4.45 7.46 15.38
C PRO A 149 3.81 8.77 15.85
N ASP A 150 4.14 9.20 17.06
CA ASP A 150 3.63 10.44 17.66
C ASP A 150 4.52 11.67 17.38
N GLY A 151 5.61 11.48 16.68
CA GLY A 151 6.60 12.52 16.36
C GLY A 151 7.67 12.71 17.43
N SER A 152 7.58 12.02 18.57
CA SER A 152 8.59 12.16 19.65
C SER A 152 9.96 11.60 19.24
N ALA A 153 9.99 10.62 18.37
CA ALA A 153 11.19 9.97 17.86
C ALA A 153 11.56 10.37 16.41
N ASP A 154 10.89 11.36 15.82
CA ASP A 154 11.11 11.74 14.41
C ASP A 154 12.58 12.07 14.10
N ALA A 155 13.27 12.76 14.99
CA ALA A 155 14.68 13.12 14.79
C ALA A 155 15.61 11.89 14.79
N GLU A 156 15.36 10.93 15.67
CA GLU A 156 16.11 9.68 15.71
C GLU A 156 15.80 8.82 14.48
N MET A 157 14.53 8.75 14.09
CA MET A 157 14.11 8.04 12.88
C MET A 157 14.73 8.64 11.62
N LEU A 158 14.78 9.96 11.49
CA LEU A 158 15.46 10.65 10.39
C LEU A 158 16.96 10.29 10.32
N CYS A 159 17.63 10.20 11.47
CA CYS A 159 19.02 9.78 11.53
C CYS A 159 19.21 8.33 11.05
N LEU A 160 18.32 7.40 11.47
CA LEU A 160 18.34 6.01 11.03
C LEU A 160 18.06 5.87 9.54
N MET A 161 17.08 6.63 9.00
CA MET A 161 16.80 6.68 7.57
C MET A 161 18.01 7.19 6.78
N ALA A 162 18.63 8.27 7.24
CA ALA A 162 19.81 8.85 6.62
C ALA A 162 20.98 7.85 6.60
N GLN A 163 21.19 7.12 7.68
CA GLN A 163 22.21 6.07 7.75
C GLN A 163 21.90 4.92 6.80
N THR A 164 20.64 4.54 6.66
CA THR A 164 20.19 3.50 5.73
C THR A 164 20.41 3.94 4.29
N ILE A 165 20.05 5.19 3.94
CA ILE A 165 20.29 5.79 2.62
C ILE A 165 21.78 5.78 2.32
N ARG A 166 22.62 6.25 3.24
CA ARG A 166 24.07 6.27 3.11
C ARG A 166 24.66 4.88 2.90
N SER A 167 24.17 3.90 3.62
CA SER A 167 24.62 2.50 3.51
C SER A 167 24.26 1.87 2.17
N ARG A 168 23.08 2.19 1.62
CA ARG A 168 22.59 1.65 0.34
C ARG A 168 23.19 2.34 -0.88
N ALA A 169 23.55 3.61 -0.74
CA ALA A 169 24.13 4.43 -1.81
C ALA A 169 25.32 5.25 -1.30
N PRO A 170 26.43 4.60 -0.94
CA PRO A 170 27.60 5.29 -0.35
C PRO A 170 28.27 6.29 -1.30
N GLU A 171 28.19 6.07 -2.59
CA GLU A 171 28.79 6.88 -3.64
C GLU A 171 27.87 8.01 -4.14
N ALA A 172 26.60 8.02 -3.72
CA ALA A 172 25.63 9.01 -4.18
C ALA A 172 26.01 10.40 -3.66
N LYS A 173 26.09 11.36 -4.55
CA LYS A 173 26.32 12.79 -4.24
C LYS A 173 25.01 13.57 -4.23
N ASN A 174 24.09 13.21 -5.14
CA ASN A 174 22.81 13.87 -5.32
C ASN A 174 21.68 12.88 -4.99
N ILE A 175 20.98 13.15 -3.91
CA ILE A 175 19.82 12.36 -3.47
C ILE A 175 18.57 13.18 -3.78
N LEU A 176 17.63 12.58 -4.49
CA LEU A 176 16.33 13.18 -4.78
C LEU A 176 15.25 12.58 -3.87
N VAL A 177 14.57 13.45 -3.16
CA VAL A 177 13.32 13.10 -2.44
C VAL A 177 12.16 13.53 -3.31
N THR A 178 11.31 12.60 -3.70
CA THR A 178 10.13 12.89 -4.54
C THR A 178 8.94 12.06 -4.06
N GLY A 179 7.73 12.47 -4.36
CA GLY A 179 6.56 11.71 -3.91
C GLY A 179 5.26 12.46 -4.08
N ASP A 180 4.18 11.88 -3.56
CA ASP A 180 2.84 12.43 -3.64
C ASP A 180 2.49 13.31 -2.43
N LEU A 181 3.49 14.01 -1.90
CA LEU A 181 3.36 14.98 -0.81
C LEU A 181 3.28 16.41 -1.36
N PRO A 182 2.73 17.37 -0.58
CA PRO A 182 2.86 18.79 -0.87
C PRO A 182 4.34 19.21 -0.99
N ALA A 183 4.63 20.18 -1.85
CA ALA A 183 6.00 20.63 -2.11
C ALA A 183 6.73 21.10 -0.86
N ASP A 184 6.03 21.84 0.01
CA ASP A 184 6.55 22.32 1.29
C ASP A 184 6.97 21.21 2.24
N GLN A 185 6.23 20.10 2.26
CA GLN A 185 6.56 18.92 3.07
C GLN A 185 7.75 18.15 2.47
N LEU A 186 7.83 18.04 1.14
CA LEU A 186 8.98 17.43 0.47
C LEU A 186 10.25 18.23 0.71
N GLU A 187 10.19 19.55 0.63
CA GLU A 187 11.30 20.44 0.92
C GLU A 187 11.73 20.34 2.39
N ALA A 188 10.77 20.33 3.31
CA ALA A 188 11.04 20.17 4.75
C ALA A 188 11.71 18.82 5.04
N LEU A 189 11.23 17.72 4.40
CA LEU A 189 11.83 16.40 4.54
C LEU A 189 13.26 16.36 3.98
N ALA A 190 13.48 16.93 2.80
CA ALA A 190 14.80 16.99 2.19
C ALA A 190 15.78 17.82 3.05
N ALA A 191 15.34 18.96 3.58
CA ALA A 191 16.14 19.78 4.48
C ALA A 191 16.44 19.06 5.80
N ALA A 192 15.45 18.34 6.37
CA ALA A 192 15.65 17.55 7.58
C ALA A 192 16.66 16.41 7.37
N LEU A 193 16.58 15.68 6.25
CA LEU A 193 17.56 14.65 5.89
C LEU A 193 18.94 15.26 5.64
N GLN A 194 19.03 16.38 4.93
CA GLN A 194 20.28 17.10 4.66
C GLN A 194 20.99 17.54 5.95
N ALA A 195 20.23 17.89 6.98
CA ALA A 195 20.76 18.32 8.28
C ALA A 195 21.35 17.17 9.11
N THR A 196 21.07 15.91 8.73
CA THR A 196 21.56 14.75 9.49
C THR A 196 23.06 14.51 9.24
N GLU A 197 23.77 14.08 10.28
CA GLU A 197 25.20 13.73 10.20
C GLU A 197 25.55 12.72 9.08
N PRO A 198 24.81 11.61 8.89
CA PRO A 198 25.15 10.60 7.89
C PRO A 198 25.14 11.10 6.46
N LEU A 199 24.33 12.12 6.14
CA LEU A 199 24.23 12.70 4.80
C LEU A 199 25.02 14.01 4.63
N ARG A 200 25.84 14.37 5.62
CA ARG A 200 26.72 15.54 5.53
C ARG A 200 27.67 15.44 4.34
N GLY A 201 27.62 16.41 3.44
CA GLY A 201 28.42 16.43 2.20
C GLY A 201 27.75 15.80 0.98
N GLN A 202 26.54 15.28 1.11
CA GLN A 202 25.68 14.92 -0.02
C GLN A 202 24.64 16.03 -0.23
N SER A 203 24.17 16.20 -1.45
CA SER A 203 23.09 17.14 -1.78
C SER A 203 21.76 16.40 -1.75
N VAL A 204 20.85 16.80 -0.86
CA VAL A 204 19.50 16.28 -0.82
C VAL A 204 18.57 17.33 -1.39
N THR A 205 17.87 16.99 -2.46
CA THR A 205 16.95 17.89 -3.16
C THR A 205 15.55 17.32 -3.14
N ALA A 206 14.55 18.19 -3.14
CA ALA A 206 13.15 17.82 -3.25
C ALA A 206 12.59 18.14 -4.64
N ALA A 207 11.71 17.30 -5.14
CA ALA A 207 10.88 17.60 -6.30
C ALA A 207 9.52 16.92 -6.18
N GLU A 208 8.50 17.53 -6.76
CA GLU A 208 7.17 16.95 -6.81
C GLU A 208 7.16 15.60 -7.55
N SER A 209 6.05 14.87 -7.42
CA SER A 209 5.87 13.60 -8.13
C SER A 209 6.04 13.77 -9.64
N ILE A 210 6.80 12.87 -10.26
CA ILE A 210 6.96 12.79 -11.73
C ILE A 210 5.61 12.56 -12.46
N LEU A 211 4.58 12.14 -11.73
CA LEU A 211 3.23 12.01 -12.27
C LEU A 211 2.52 13.35 -12.39
N LYS A 212 2.87 14.32 -11.54
CA LYS A 212 2.23 15.64 -11.47
C LYS A 212 3.01 16.70 -12.26
N ALA A 213 4.34 16.66 -12.20
CA ALA A 213 5.20 17.68 -12.76
C ALA A 213 6.23 17.11 -13.73
N ALA A 214 6.12 17.43 -15.00
CA ALA A 214 7.11 17.06 -16.01
C ALA A 214 8.50 17.71 -15.74
N ALA A 215 8.53 18.83 -15.04
CA ALA A 215 9.75 19.50 -14.60
C ALA A 215 10.60 18.66 -13.65
N THR A 216 10.04 17.63 -13.04
CA THR A 216 10.75 16.69 -12.15
C THR A 216 11.66 15.72 -12.93
N VAL A 217 11.36 15.45 -14.21
CA VAL A 217 12.15 14.49 -15.03
C VAL A 217 13.66 14.81 -15.06
N PRO A 218 14.10 16.05 -15.32
CA PRO A 218 15.51 16.39 -15.26
C PRO A 218 16.16 16.12 -13.89
N HIS A 219 15.43 16.38 -12.80
CA HIS A 219 15.92 16.11 -11.44
C HIS A 219 16.09 14.61 -11.18
N VAL A 220 15.13 13.80 -11.65
CA VAL A 220 15.22 12.32 -11.58
C VAL A 220 16.44 11.81 -12.36
N VAL A 221 16.67 12.35 -13.56
CA VAL A 221 17.82 11.96 -14.40
C VAL A 221 19.16 12.39 -13.78
N ALA A 222 19.22 13.54 -13.14
CA ALA A 222 20.42 14.07 -12.49
C ALA A 222 20.73 13.42 -11.13
N ALA A 223 19.75 12.78 -10.50
CA ALA A 223 19.92 12.15 -9.20
C ALA A 223 20.75 10.86 -9.29
N ASP A 224 21.61 10.63 -8.30
CA ASP A 224 22.36 9.38 -8.14
C ASP A 224 21.51 8.35 -7.36
N ALA A 225 20.68 8.83 -6.43
CA ALA A 225 19.81 8.02 -5.60
C ALA A 225 18.44 8.70 -5.44
N ILE A 226 17.38 7.91 -5.38
CA ILE A 226 16.01 8.42 -5.27
C ILE A 226 15.33 7.79 -4.06
N VAL A 227 14.64 8.62 -3.30
CA VAL A 227 13.81 8.23 -2.16
C VAL A 227 12.39 8.70 -2.43
N LEU A 228 11.42 7.80 -2.35
CA LEU A 228 10.01 8.17 -2.43
C LEU A 228 9.48 8.58 -1.06
N ALA A 229 8.54 9.52 -1.07
CA ALA A 229 7.82 9.93 0.12
C ALA A 229 6.30 9.79 -0.11
N ALA A 230 5.62 9.19 0.84
CA ALA A 230 4.18 8.95 0.80
C ALA A 230 3.52 9.30 2.13
N ASP A 231 2.29 9.81 2.09
CA ASP A 231 1.47 10.06 3.28
C ASP A 231 0.35 9.00 3.33
N CYS A 232 0.26 8.29 4.44
CA CYS A 232 -0.84 7.37 4.71
C CYS A 232 -2.17 8.13 4.67
N THR A 233 -3.19 7.49 4.10
CA THR A 233 -4.55 8.06 3.93
C THR A 233 -4.70 9.16 2.88
N VAL A 234 -3.62 9.61 2.24
CA VAL A 234 -3.64 10.60 1.15
C VAL A 234 -3.10 10.02 -0.15
N THR A 235 -1.93 9.35 -0.06
CA THR A 235 -1.27 8.77 -1.22
C THR A 235 -1.93 7.46 -1.63
N ARG A 236 -2.17 7.29 -2.93
CA ARG A 236 -2.71 6.05 -3.49
C ARG A 236 -1.58 5.08 -3.82
N THR A 237 -1.78 3.82 -3.49
CA THR A 237 -0.83 2.73 -3.78
C THR A 237 -0.49 2.66 -5.28
N ASP A 238 -1.51 2.84 -6.15
CA ASP A 238 -1.32 2.84 -7.59
C ASP A 238 -0.41 3.98 -8.06
N ALA A 239 -0.54 5.17 -7.46
CA ALA A 239 0.31 6.31 -7.78
C ALA A 239 1.77 6.04 -7.43
N VAL A 240 2.03 5.43 -6.28
CA VAL A 240 3.41 5.06 -5.88
C VAL A 240 3.98 4.02 -6.85
N ARG A 241 3.18 3.02 -7.25
CA ARG A 241 3.61 2.01 -8.20
C ARG A 241 3.89 2.61 -9.58
N GLU A 242 3.01 3.45 -10.10
CA GLU A 242 3.20 4.12 -11.40
C GLU A 242 4.44 5.03 -11.38
N GLN A 243 4.66 5.75 -10.28
CA GLN A 243 5.85 6.58 -10.09
C GLN A 243 7.12 5.73 -10.09
N ASN A 244 7.12 4.61 -9.38
CA ASN A 244 8.23 3.65 -9.38
C ASN A 244 8.52 3.15 -10.80
N GLU A 245 7.51 2.70 -11.54
CA GLU A 245 7.67 2.22 -12.91
C GLU A 245 8.26 3.29 -13.84
N LYS A 246 7.80 4.54 -13.74
CA LYS A 246 8.33 5.65 -14.56
C LYS A 246 9.80 5.92 -14.24
N ILE A 247 10.18 5.94 -12.95
CA ILE A 247 11.55 6.15 -12.51
C ILE A 247 12.46 5.00 -12.99
N VAL A 248 12.01 3.77 -12.87
CA VAL A 248 12.76 2.59 -13.36
C VAL A 248 12.94 2.64 -14.88
N ARG A 249 11.91 3.06 -15.64
CA ARG A 249 12.03 3.27 -17.10
C ARG A 249 13.06 4.32 -17.49
N LEU A 250 13.34 5.29 -16.61
CA LEU A 250 14.41 6.27 -16.78
C LEU A 250 15.79 5.71 -16.40
N GLY A 251 15.88 4.41 -16.09
CA GLY A 251 17.13 3.75 -15.71
C GLY A 251 17.60 4.09 -14.30
N LYS A 252 16.70 4.61 -13.44
CA LYS A 252 17.02 4.96 -12.06
C LYS A 252 16.40 3.97 -11.08
N GLN A 253 17.10 3.76 -9.96
CA GLN A 253 16.66 2.86 -8.90
C GLN A 253 16.23 3.67 -7.68
N ILE A 254 15.12 3.26 -7.08
CA ILE A 254 14.61 3.83 -5.84
C ILE A 254 15.22 3.05 -4.67
N LEU A 255 15.81 3.78 -3.72
CA LEU A 255 16.41 3.18 -2.52
C LEU A 255 15.37 2.67 -1.53
N GLY A 256 14.22 3.35 -1.49
CA GLY A 256 13.12 2.99 -0.61
C GLY A 256 12.11 4.12 -0.49
N CYS A 257 11.14 3.91 0.39
CA CYS A 257 10.07 4.86 0.66
C CYS A 257 10.10 5.33 2.12
N ILE A 258 9.86 6.63 2.34
CA ILE A 258 9.59 7.23 3.64
C ILE A 258 8.09 7.44 3.73
N VAL A 259 7.48 7.03 4.83
CA VAL A 259 6.03 7.06 5.01
C VAL A 259 5.66 7.99 6.14
N TYR A 260 4.68 8.86 5.95
CA TYR A 260 4.05 9.66 6.99
C TYR A 260 2.77 8.94 7.46
N GLU A 261 2.72 8.57 8.74
CA GLU A 261 1.60 7.85 9.38
C GLU A 261 0.84 8.68 10.42
#